data_22c4f5140dbda66b763b1c525b2e9fe6
#
_entry.id   22c4f5140dbda66b763b1c525b2e9fe6
#
_cell.length_a   1.000
_cell.length_b   1.000
_cell.length_c   1.000
_cell.angle_alpha   90.00
_cell.angle_beta   90.00
_cell.angle_gamma   90.00
#
_symmetry.space_group_name_H-M   'P 1'
#
loop_
_entity.id
_entity.type
_entity.pdbx_description
1 polymer ?
#
loop_
_entity_poly.entity_id
_entity_poly.type
_entity_poly.pdbx_seq_one_letter_code
_entity_poly.pdbx_strand_id
1 'polypeptide(L)'
;DADMIAISAHKFGGPPGVGALLIRDLALIDATGGQEQGYRAGTENLPAILAMAAALDAQSNWLPRAAALRARLDAGIEAAGGTIVARDAPRIPTIASYRMPGLSARAQLIQFDMQGISVSAGSACSSGSLKTSHVLGAMGWDEAEAGEVVRVSFGPQTSEADVQRFVRAWRVMTG
;
A
#
# COMPACT_ATOMS: atom_id res chain seq x y z
N ASP A 1 -5.49 15.26 12.95
CA ASP A 1 -6.95 15.40 13.10
C ASP A 1 -7.60 15.49 11.73
N ALA A 2 -8.63 14.69 11.48
CA ALA A 2 -9.43 14.71 10.25
C ALA A 2 -10.91 14.90 10.62
N ASP A 3 -11.64 15.65 9.79
CA ASP A 3 -13.08 15.85 9.98
C ASP A 3 -13.89 14.73 9.33
N MET A 4 -13.32 14.10 8.31
CA MET A 4 -13.89 12.91 7.64
C MET A 4 -12.82 11.88 7.37
N ILE A 5 -13.15 10.58 7.57
CA ILE A 5 -12.27 9.45 7.26
C ILE A 5 -13.06 8.43 6.46
N ALA A 6 -12.66 8.18 5.22
CA ALA A 6 -13.24 7.12 4.39
C ALA A 6 -12.39 5.84 4.53
N ILE A 7 -13.05 4.71 4.78
CA ILE A 7 -12.41 3.39 4.86
C ILE A 7 -13.07 2.42 3.87
N SER A 8 -12.29 1.48 3.35
CA SER A 8 -12.76 0.44 2.42
C SER A 8 -12.36 -0.94 2.94
N ALA A 9 -13.33 -1.82 3.12
CA ALA A 9 -13.14 -3.13 3.74
C ALA A 9 -12.03 -3.96 3.09
N HIS A 10 -11.94 -3.96 1.75
CA HIS A 10 -10.93 -4.72 1.01
C HIS A 10 -9.48 -4.25 1.25
N LYS A 11 -9.26 -3.12 1.93
CA LYS A 11 -7.93 -2.63 2.30
C LYS A 11 -7.40 -3.20 3.62
N PHE A 12 -8.27 -3.87 4.39
CA PHE A 12 -7.93 -4.49 5.67
C PHE A 12 -8.46 -5.92 5.84
N GLY A 13 -8.71 -6.63 4.73
CA GLY A 13 -9.08 -8.04 4.72
C GLY A 13 -10.58 -8.32 4.70
N GLY A 14 -11.42 -7.29 4.60
CA GLY A 14 -12.85 -7.42 4.39
C GLY A 14 -13.22 -7.55 2.90
N PRO A 15 -14.51 -7.72 2.57
CA PRO A 15 -14.97 -7.90 1.20
C PRO A 15 -14.91 -6.61 0.38
N PRO A 16 -14.80 -6.70 -0.95
CA PRO A 16 -14.97 -5.54 -1.82
C PRO A 16 -16.42 -5.04 -1.82
N GLY A 17 -16.61 -3.78 -2.22
CA GLY A 17 -17.94 -3.19 -2.39
C GLY A 17 -18.61 -2.68 -1.12
N VAL A 18 -17.91 -2.67 0.00
CA VAL A 18 -18.35 -2.09 1.26
C VAL A 18 -17.26 -1.23 1.88
N GLY A 19 -17.68 -0.16 2.53
CA GLY A 19 -16.82 0.77 3.25
C GLY A 19 -17.63 1.62 4.22
N ALA A 20 -16.97 2.52 4.90
CA ALA A 20 -17.61 3.48 5.80
C ALA A 20 -17.00 4.86 5.65
N LEU A 21 -17.79 5.89 5.92
CA LEU A 21 -17.36 7.25 6.10
C LEU A 21 -17.60 7.63 7.56
N LEU A 22 -16.51 7.88 8.29
CA LEU A 22 -16.55 8.42 9.64
C LEU A 22 -16.57 9.93 9.53
N ILE A 23 -17.49 10.57 10.23
CA ILE A 23 -17.70 12.03 10.15
C ILE A 23 -17.71 12.56 11.55
N ARG A 24 -16.95 13.64 11.80
CA ARG A 24 -16.87 14.28 13.11
C ARG A 24 -18.15 15.04 13.44
N ASP A 25 -18.70 15.74 12.44
CA ASP A 25 -19.92 16.55 12.56
C ASP A 25 -20.78 16.34 11.31
N LEU A 26 -22.02 15.87 11.50
CA LEU A 26 -22.96 15.62 10.41
C LEU A 26 -23.37 16.89 9.66
N ALA A 27 -23.14 18.08 10.22
CA ALA A 27 -23.34 19.35 9.51
C ALA A 27 -22.39 19.53 8.31
N LEU A 28 -21.37 18.68 8.18
CA LEU A 28 -20.42 18.69 7.04
C LEU A 28 -20.96 18.01 5.78
N ILE A 29 -22.09 17.32 5.86
CA ILE A 29 -22.72 16.63 4.73
C ILE A 29 -24.23 16.86 4.69
N ASP A 30 -24.79 16.79 3.52
CA ASP A 30 -26.24 16.86 3.32
C ASP A 30 -26.88 15.48 3.43
N ALA A 31 -28.05 15.39 4.06
CA ALA A 31 -28.88 14.19 4.07
C ALA A 31 -29.47 13.97 2.67
N THR A 32 -29.15 12.83 2.04
CA THR A 32 -29.52 12.54 0.64
C THR A 32 -30.30 11.24 0.46
N GLY A 33 -30.66 10.55 1.55
CA GLY A 33 -31.28 9.24 1.48
C GLY A 33 -32.24 8.96 2.63
N GLY A 34 -32.61 7.67 2.77
CA GLY A 34 -33.52 7.20 3.81
C GLY A 34 -32.86 6.31 4.86
N GLN A 35 -31.60 5.95 4.67
CA GLN A 35 -30.82 5.09 5.57
C GLN A 35 -29.79 5.92 6.35
N GLU A 36 -29.21 5.36 7.39
CA GLU A 36 -28.21 6.03 8.25
C GLU A 36 -28.70 7.45 8.66
N GLN A 37 -29.89 7.51 9.26
CA GLN A 37 -30.56 8.77 9.68
C GLN A 37 -30.76 9.77 8.52
N GLY A 38 -30.88 9.29 7.28
CA GLY A 38 -31.04 10.14 6.09
C GLY A 38 -29.75 10.46 5.32
N TYR A 39 -28.60 10.12 5.87
CA TYR A 39 -27.30 10.46 5.25
C TYR A 39 -26.82 9.47 4.18
N ARG A 40 -27.55 8.37 3.95
CA ARG A 40 -27.20 7.37 2.92
C ARG A 40 -28.43 6.98 2.10
N ALA A 41 -28.25 6.91 0.80
CA ALA A 41 -29.26 6.38 -0.13
C ALA A 41 -29.09 4.86 -0.35
N GLY A 42 -30.20 4.16 -0.59
CA GLY A 42 -30.25 2.74 -0.91
C GLY A 42 -30.17 1.82 0.31
N THR A 43 -30.68 0.60 0.13
CA THR A 43 -30.66 -0.44 1.16
C THR A 43 -29.24 -0.91 1.45
N GLU A 44 -28.94 -1.13 2.70
CA GLU A 44 -27.59 -1.58 3.15
C GLU A 44 -27.34 -3.02 2.72
N ASN A 45 -26.09 -3.28 2.30
CA ASN A 45 -25.60 -4.64 2.06
C ASN A 45 -25.17 -5.24 3.42
N LEU A 46 -26.15 -5.69 4.22
CA LEU A 46 -25.92 -6.22 5.56
C LEU A 46 -24.86 -7.34 5.59
N PRO A 47 -24.85 -8.35 4.71
CA PRO A 47 -23.82 -9.37 4.71
C PRO A 47 -22.40 -8.81 4.57
N ALA A 48 -22.20 -7.83 3.68
CA ALA A 48 -20.89 -7.20 3.49
C ALA A 48 -20.50 -6.32 4.69
N ILE A 49 -21.46 -5.64 5.32
CA ILE A 49 -21.21 -4.85 6.54
C ILE A 49 -20.78 -5.75 7.69
N LEU A 50 -21.46 -6.89 7.91
CA LEU A 50 -21.09 -7.86 8.94
C LEU A 50 -19.69 -8.45 8.68
N ALA A 51 -19.38 -8.77 7.43
CA ALA A 51 -18.05 -9.25 7.05
C ALA A 51 -16.97 -8.17 7.24
N MET A 52 -17.28 -6.89 6.96
CA MET A 52 -16.40 -5.76 7.25
C MET A 52 -16.14 -5.62 8.77
N ALA A 53 -17.18 -5.72 9.59
CA ALA A 53 -17.07 -5.66 11.04
C ALA A 53 -16.17 -6.81 11.56
N ALA A 54 -16.43 -8.04 11.10
CA ALA A 54 -15.60 -9.20 11.46
C ALA A 54 -14.13 -9.02 11.03
N ALA A 55 -13.87 -8.41 9.88
CA ALA A 55 -12.51 -8.10 9.44
C ALA A 55 -11.83 -7.05 10.33
N LEU A 56 -12.56 -6.06 10.83
CA LEU A 56 -12.05 -5.09 11.81
C LEU A 56 -11.70 -5.75 13.14
N ASP A 57 -12.59 -6.59 13.64
CA ASP A 57 -12.38 -7.32 14.91
C ASP A 57 -11.20 -8.31 14.81
N ALA A 58 -10.98 -8.91 13.63
CA ALA A 58 -9.89 -9.83 13.39
C ALA A 58 -8.50 -9.15 13.25
N GLN A 59 -8.43 -7.82 13.26
CA GLN A 59 -7.14 -7.12 13.16
C GLN A 59 -6.25 -7.42 14.37
N SER A 60 -5.24 -8.24 14.15
CA SER A 60 -4.20 -8.46 15.15
C SER A 60 -3.19 -7.30 15.13
N ASN A 61 -2.60 -7.00 16.28
CA ASN A 61 -1.52 -6.00 16.34
C ASN A 61 -0.22 -6.57 15.75
N TRP A 62 -0.15 -6.69 14.42
CA TRP A 62 1.04 -7.17 13.71
C TRP A 62 2.01 -6.05 13.28
N LEU A 63 1.64 -4.78 13.48
CA LEU A 63 2.45 -3.62 13.09
C LEU A 63 3.86 -3.60 13.70
N PRO A 64 4.08 -3.96 14.98
CA PRO A 64 5.44 -4.05 15.52
C PRO A 64 6.31 -5.09 14.79
N ARG A 65 5.73 -6.24 14.43
CA ARG A 65 6.41 -7.24 13.61
C ARG A 65 6.69 -6.73 12.20
N ALA A 66 5.73 -6.07 11.58
CA ALA A 66 5.94 -5.44 10.27
C ALA A 66 7.05 -4.38 10.31
N ALA A 67 7.16 -3.60 11.39
CA ALA A 67 8.23 -2.62 11.56
C ALA A 67 9.61 -3.29 11.63
N ALA A 68 9.74 -4.41 12.37
CA ALA A 68 10.99 -5.17 12.44
C ALA A 68 11.37 -5.77 11.07
N LEU A 69 10.41 -6.36 10.34
CA LEU A 69 10.62 -6.89 8.99
C LEU A 69 11.01 -5.77 8.02
N ARG A 70 10.37 -4.61 8.15
CA ARG A 70 10.65 -3.45 7.34
C ARG A 70 12.07 -2.93 7.57
N ALA A 71 12.53 -2.81 8.81
CA ALA A 71 13.89 -2.39 9.12
C ALA A 71 14.94 -3.32 8.49
N ARG A 72 14.68 -4.64 8.49
CA ARG A 72 15.55 -5.62 7.83
C ARG A 72 15.54 -5.48 6.29
N LEU A 73 14.37 -5.25 5.71
CA LEU A 73 14.26 -5.00 4.27
C LEU A 73 15.00 -3.74 3.89
N ASP A 74 14.77 -2.63 4.59
CA ASP A 74 15.41 -1.35 4.36
C ASP A 74 16.95 -1.49 4.39
N ALA A 75 17.50 -2.12 5.43
CA ALA A 75 18.93 -2.37 5.54
C ALA A 75 19.48 -3.25 4.40
N GLY A 76 18.72 -4.28 4.01
CA GLY A 76 19.10 -5.17 2.91
C GLY A 76 19.14 -4.48 1.55
N ILE A 77 18.23 -3.56 1.31
CA ILE A 77 18.13 -2.75 0.08
C ILE A 77 19.26 -1.70 0.02
N GLU A 78 19.49 -0.98 1.12
CA GLU A 78 20.61 -0.01 1.21
C GLU A 78 21.95 -0.70 1.00
N ALA A 79 22.18 -1.84 1.64
CA ALA A 79 23.41 -2.63 1.46
C ALA A 79 23.59 -3.16 0.02
N ALA A 80 22.53 -3.20 -0.78
CA ALA A 80 22.54 -3.59 -2.19
C ALA A 80 22.45 -2.38 -3.15
N GLY A 81 22.76 -1.17 -2.68
CA GLY A 81 22.81 0.04 -3.50
C GLY A 81 21.44 0.64 -3.86
N GLY A 82 20.36 0.15 -3.27
CA GLY A 82 19.03 0.72 -3.47
C GLY A 82 18.78 1.96 -2.61
N THR A 83 17.81 2.77 -3.02
CA THR A 83 17.41 3.98 -2.30
C THR A 83 15.99 3.81 -1.74
N ILE A 84 15.81 4.19 -0.47
CA ILE A 84 14.51 4.16 0.20
C ILE A 84 13.81 5.50 -0.03
N VAL A 85 12.63 5.48 -0.65
CA VAL A 85 11.83 6.69 -0.85
C VAL A 85 11.30 7.19 0.50
N ALA A 86 11.40 8.49 0.74
CA ALA A 86 10.96 9.16 1.96
C ALA A 86 11.53 8.52 3.25
N ARG A 87 12.83 8.25 3.26
CA ARG A 87 13.55 7.54 4.34
C ARG A 87 13.24 8.10 5.73
N ASP A 88 13.26 9.41 5.86
CA ASP A 88 13.16 10.12 7.13
C ASP A 88 11.74 10.57 7.48
N ALA A 89 10.77 10.33 6.58
CA ALA A 89 9.38 10.69 6.83
C ALA A 89 8.68 9.67 7.75
N PRO A 90 7.74 10.09 8.59
CA PRO A 90 6.85 9.16 9.30
C PRO A 90 6.07 8.31 8.31
N ARG A 91 6.17 6.98 8.42
CA ARG A 91 5.57 6.02 7.47
C ARG A 91 4.95 4.85 8.20
N ILE A 92 3.88 4.28 7.62
CA ILE A 92 3.39 2.98 8.09
C ILE A 92 4.42 1.89 7.73
N PRO A 93 4.65 0.89 8.59
CA PRO A 93 5.68 -0.12 8.36
C PRO A 93 5.33 -1.12 7.25
N THR A 94 4.07 -1.17 6.83
CA THR A 94 3.56 -2.20 5.94
C THR A 94 3.77 -1.90 4.45
N ILE A 95 4.12 -0.66 4.09
CA ILE A 95 4.30 -0.23 2.69
C ILE A 95 5.60 0.57 2.56
N ALA A 96 6.39 0.25 1.53
CA ALA A 96 7.60 0.96 1.16
C ALA A 96 7.77 1.11 -0.33
N SER A 97 8.46 2.15 -0.74
CA SER A 97 8.93 2.33 -2.10
C SER A 97 10.46 2.37 -2.12
N TYR A 98 11.03 1.64 -3.07
CA TYR A 98 12.48 1.49 -3.25
C TYR A 98 12.85 1.78 -4.69
N ARG A 99 13.88 2.58 -4.88
CA ARG A 99 14.50 2.79 -6.18
C ARG A 99 15.66 1.81 -6.37
N MET A 100 15.71 1.17 -7.52
CA MET A 100 16.84 0.40 -8.01
C MET A 100 17.52 1.19 -9.14
N PRO A 101 18.64 1.91 -8.87
CA PRO A 101 19.28 2.73 -9.89
C PRO A 101 19.66 1.92 -11.13
N GLY A 102 19.35 2.44 -12.30
CA GLY A 102 19.71 1.85 -13.59
C GLY A 102 18.74 0.74 -14.09
N LEU A 103 17.72 0.36 -13.34
CA LEU A 103 16.76 -0.63 -13.77
C LEU A 103 15.31 -0.12 -13.70
N SER A 104 14.63 -0.04 -14.84
CA SER A 104 13.26 0.45 -14.89
C SER A 104 12.31 -0.40 -14.03
N ALA A 105 11.33 0.25 -13.40
CA ALA A 105 10.31 -0.44 -12.60
C ALA A 105 9.57 -1.53 -13.38
N ARG A 106 9.38 -1.34 -14.70
CA ARG A 106 8.79 -2.36 -15.57
C ARG A 106 9.66 -3.62 -15.65
N ALA A 107 10.97 -3.46 -15.81
CA ALA A 107 11.89 -4.60 -15.83
C ALA A 107 11.93 -5.29 -14.46
N GLN A 108 11.96 -4.50 -13.37
CA GLN A 108 11.90 -5.03 -12.01
C GLN A 108 10.63 -5.85 -11.77
N LEU A 109 9.44 -5.38 -12.20
CA LEU A 109 8.17 -6.13 -12.10
C LEU A 109 8.28 -7.50 -12.75
N ILE A 110 8.82 -7.57 -13.97
CA ILE A 110 8.97 -8.83 -14.71
C ILE A 110 9.96 -9.77 -13.98
N GLN A 111 11.08 -9.24 -13.54
CA GLN A 111 12.12 -10.02 -12.86
C GLN A 111 11.65 -10.58 -11.51
N PHE A 112 10.89 -9.78 -10.74
CA PHE A 112 10.30 -10.24 -9.49
C PHE A 112 9.21 -11.29 -9.73
N ASP A 113 8.34 -11.08 -10.73
CA ASP A 113 7.27 -12.00 -11.08
C ASP A 113 7.82 -13.38 -11.51
N MET A 114 8.88 -13.41 -12.32
CA MET A 114 9.59 -14.64 -12.68
C MET A 114 10.13 -15.41 -11.47
N GLN A 115 10.36 -14.72 -10.36
CA GLN A 115 10.80 -15.33 -9.10
C GLN A 115 9.62 -15.57 -8.13
N GLY A 116 8.38 -15.41 -8.59
CA GLY A 116 7.16 -15.56 -7.77
C GLY A 116 7.04 -14.51 -6.66
N ILE A 117 7.51 -13.29 -6.90
CA ILE A 117 7.42 -12.16 -5.99
C ILE A 117 6.58 -11.07 -6.65
N SER A 118 5.45 -10.72 -6.06
CA SER A 118 4.58 -9.67 -6.56
C SER A 118 4.93 -8.33 -5.92
N VAL A 119 5.18 -7.33 -6.74
CA VAL A 119 5.40 -5.94 -6.33
C VAL A 119 4.54 -5.00 -7.18
N SER A 120 4.46 -3.74 -6.81
CA SER A 120 3.73 -2.72 -7.57
C SER A 120 4.69 -1.62 -8.04
N ALA A 121 4.33 -0.94 -9.13
CA ALA A 121 5.11 0.20 -9.63
C ALA A 121 4.19 1.28 -10.19
N GLY A 122 4.68 2.51 -10.28
CA GLY A 122 3.96 3.65 -10.82
C GLY A 122 2.73 4.06 -10.02
N SER A 123 1.77 4.73 -10.69
CA SER A 123 0.49 5.11 -10.10
C SER A 123 -0.46 3.91 -10.07
N ALA A 124 -0.97 3.57 -8.89
CA ALA A 124 -1.85 2.42 -8.68
C ALA A 124 -3.19 2.50 -9.45
N CYS A 125 -3.59 3.68 -9.92
CA CYS A 125 -4.88 3.93 -10.58
C CYS A 125 -4.79 4.03 -12.10
N SER A 126 -3.61 3.84 -12.71
CA SER A 126 -3.45 3.87 -14.17
C SER A 126 -3.78 2.49 -14.74
N SER A 127 -5.03 2.31 -15.18
CA SER A 127 -5.44 1.10 -15.88
C SER A 127 -4.62 0.91 -17.18
N GLY A 128 -3.74 -0.07 -17.18
CA GLY A 128 -3.07 -0.58 -18.38
C GLY A 128 -1.80 0.13 -18.85
N SER A 129 -1.40 1.27 -18.29
CA SER A 129 -0.11 1.91 -18.57
C SER A 129 0.66 2.20 -17.29
N LEU A 130 1.93 1.80 -17.25
CA LEU A 130 2.85 2.13 -16.15
C LEU A 130 3.21 3.63 -16.29
N LYS A 131 2.38 4.49 -15.71
CA LYS A 131 2.70 5.92 -15.61
C LYS A 131 3.54 6.15 -14.37
N THR A 132 4.56 6.98 -14.51
CA THR A 132 5.39 7.46 -13.40
C THR A 132 4.51 8.08 -12.31
N SER A 133 4.86 7.86 -11.06
CA SER A 133 4.09 8.36 -9.93
C SER A 133 4.15 9.89 -9.86
N HIS A 134 3.00 10.54 -9.99
CA HIS A 134 2.90 12.00 -9.78
C HIS A 134 3.28 12.43 -8.35
N VAL A 135 3.17 11.50 -7.38
CA VAL A 135 3.61 11.75 -5.99
C VAL A 135 5.14 11.89 -5.94
N LEU A 136 5.88 11.01 -6.62
CA LEU A 136 7.35 11.11 -6.67
C LEU A 136 7.77 12.42 -7.37
N GLY A 137 7.11 12.80 -8.46
CA GLY A 137 7.34 14.09 -9.12
C GLY A 137 7.11 15.27 -8.17
N ALA A 138 6.02 15.27 -7.39
CA ALA A 138 5.75 16.29 -6.38
C ALA A 138 6.77 16.31 -5.24
N MET A 139 7.47 15.19 -5.00
CA MET A 139 8.58 15.07 -4.04
C MET A 139 9.93 15.50 -4.64
N GLY A 140 9.97 15.98 -5.90
CA GLY A 140 11.17 16.46 -6.57
C GLY A 140 12.01 15.39 -7.28
N TRP A 141 11.48 14.17 -7.45
CA TRP A 141 12.14 13.12 -8.22
C TRP A 141 11.98 13.39 -9.71
N ASP A 142 13.02 13.22 -10.47
CA ASP A 142 12.91 13.29 -11.93
C ASP A 142 12.18 12.05 -12.49
N GLU A 143 11.77 12.12 -13.76
CA GLU A 143 10.98 11.07 -14.39
C GLU A 143 11.76 9.76 -14.53
N ALA A 144 13.06 9.82 -14.79
CA ALA A 144 13.93 8.66 -14.93
C ALA A 144 14.07 7.94 -13.58
N GLU A 145 14.42 8.68 -12.53
CA GLU A 145 14.54 8.14 -11.17
C GLU A 145 13.21 7.58 -10.65
N ALA A 146 12.11 8.31 -10.83
CA ALA A 146 10.77 7.87 -10.44
C ALA A 146 10.32 6.63 -11.23
N GLY A 147 10.81 6.47 -12.48
CA GLY A 147 10.61 5.31 -13.32
C GLY A 147 11.36 4.03 -12.88
N GLU A 148 12.27 4.14 -11.91
CA GLU A 148 13.05 3.03 -11.33
C GLU A 148 12.48 2.54 -9.99
N VAL A 149 11.35 3.10 -9.53
CA VAL A 149 10.80 2.84 -8.19
C VAL A 149 9.74 1.76 -8.20
N VAL A 150 9.90 0.75 -7.35
CA VAL A 150 8.87 -0.24 -7.03
C VAL A 150 8.35 -0.05 -5.61
N ARG A 151 7.08 -0.43 -5.39
CA ARG A 151 6.44 -0.42 -4.07
C ARG A 151 6.26 -1.84 -3.56
N VAL A 152 6.72 -2.07 -2.35
CA VAL A 152 6.62 -3.33 -1.61
C VAL A 152 5.59 -3.18 -0.49
N SER A 153 4.66 -4.11 -0.41
CA SER A 153 3.63 -4.16 0.64
C SER A 153 3.75 -5.46 1.44
N PHE A 154 3.60 -5.35 2.76
CA PHE A 154 3.52 -6.49 3.67
C PHE A 154 2.08 -6.79 4.05
N GLY A 155 1.78 -8.07 4.23
CA GLY A 155 0.56 -8.55 4.86
C GLY A 155 0.83 -9.15 6.24
N PRO A 156 -0.25 -9.50 6.99
CA PRO A 156 -0.11 -10.13 8.31
C PRO A 156 0.68 -11.45 8.30
N GLN A 157 0.75 -12.12 7.16
CA GLN A 157 1.45 -13.40 7.01
C GLN A 157 2.89 -13.25 6.50
N THR A 158 3.31 -12.05 6.12
CA THR A 158 4.69 -11.81 5.65
C THR A 158 5.69 -12.25 6.71
N SER A 159 6.65 -13.07 6.30
CA SER A 159 7.68 -13.67 7.14
C SER A 159 9.06 -13.07 6.89
N GLU A 160 10.01 -13.40 7.77
CA GLU A 160 11.42 -13.06 7.57
C GLU A 160 12.00 -13.75 6.32
N ALA A 161 11.57 -14.97 6.04
CA ALA A 161 12.00 -15.69 4.84
C ALA A 161 11.58 -14.98 3.56
N ASP A 162 10.39 -14.35 3.54
CA ASP A 162 9.92 -13.56 2.40
C ASP A 162 10.79 -12.31 2.19
N VAL A 163 11.12 -11.60 3.28
CA VAL A 163 12.04 -10.45 3.23
C VAL A 163 13.42 -10.85 2.70
N GLN A 164 13.99 -11.96 3.21
CA GLN A 164 15.28 -12.47 2.74
C GLN A 164 15.23 -12.89 1.26
N ARG A 165 14.12 -13.51 0.83
CA ARG A 165 13.90 -13.88 -0.57
C ARG A 165 13.86 -12.65 -1.46
N PHE A 166 13.16 -11.60 -1.04
CA PHE A 166 13.10 -10.34 -1.76
C PHE A 166 14.49 -9.69 -1.89
N VAL A 167 15.25 -9.60 -0.79
CA VAL A 167 16.60 -9.01 -0.81
C VAL A 167 17.56 -9.82 -1.71
N ARG A 168 17.45 -11.15 -1.70
CA ARG A 168 18.24 -11.97 -2.63
C ARG A 168 17.88 -11.69 -4.10
N ALA A 169 16.59 -11.63 -4.41
CA ALA A 169 16.12 -11.30 -5.75
C ALA A 169 16.60 -9.90 -6.20
N TRP A 170 16.55 -8.92 -5.29
CA TRP A 170 17.07 -7.57 -5.53
C TRP A 170 18.56 -7.60 -5.90
N ARG A 171 19.39 -8.29 -5.10
CA ARG A 171 20.84 -8.39 -5.34
C ARG A 171 21.19 -9.05 -6.67
N VAL A 172 20.43 -10.02 -7.11
CA VAL A 172 20.63 -10.65 -8.44
C VAL A 172 20.42 -9.66 -9.58
N MET A 173 19.53 -8.68 -9.39
CA MET A 173 19.24 -7.68 -10.42
C MET A 173 20.21 -6.49 -10.39
N THR A 174 20.87 -6.24 -9.28
CA THR A 174 21.83 -5.12 -9.13
C THR A 174 23.27 -5.52 -9.44
N GLY A 175 23.57 -6.81 -9.66
CA GLY A 175 24.89 -7.35 -10.02
C GLY A 175 25.69 -7.73 -8.82
#